data_aeec031fd932dfe62ef5c6b2557be0bb
#
_entry.id   aeec031fd932dfe62ef5c6b2557be0bb
#
_cell.length_a   1.000
_cell.length_b   1.000
_cell.length_c   1.000
_cell.angle_alpha   90.00
_cell.angle_beta   90.00
_cell.angle_gamma   90.00
#
_symmetry.space_group_name_H-M   'P 1'
#
loop_
_entity.id
_entity.type
_entity.pdbx_description
1 polymer ?
#
loop_
_entity_poly.entity_id
_entity_poly.type
_entity_poly.pdbx_seq_one_letter_code
_entity_poly.pdbx_strand_id
1 'polypeptide(L)'
;MKDHPFKILYLMTDPFGMGGVQSDLKALGPYFVSRGHEVVVACPPGDQVDVLTRGGVTHIPFTVHFRTPGQFAEQARRLRDLVGQVKPTVLAPQSIRASWICHAAAKNLPLARVTTIHNIHSNINALWAGVILNRASHLVIFESDHEHRRITRLGLAGQKTRVIPSGIDTDAFFPDPEARLRMRSGIPGLSPEDVVFGCVARLSEEKAHANLLASYAVVRKNYPNTKLVLVGDGPLRAEIESRARDLGIEPFVHFAGQKTNVREWLNLFDVFVLASTRESLPRAAREAMASGLPVIATRVGATREAVKDGENGFLVPPGQIDSFARAMIHLLFDPALRSRMGQESRRMIDTRFSQAKWLSDNEAVYRAAGSLAGRFSSREIGPKLLDPAVMPCS
;
A
#
# COMPACT_ATOMS: atom_id res chain seq x y z
N MET A 1 -32.66 -7.24 -3.30
CA MET A 1 -32.23 -7.42 -4.71
C MET A 1 -31.37 -8.68 -4.74
N LYS A 2 -31.67 -9.66 -5.62
CA LYS A 2 -30.84 -10.85 -5.77
C LYS A 2 -29.47 -10.42 -6.22
N ASP A 3 -28.46 -10.75 -5.44
CA ASP A 3 -27.03 -10.47 -5.72
C ASP A 3 -26.61 -11.29 -6.94
N HIS A 4 -26.60 -10.68 -8.11
CA HIS A 4 -26.04 -11.33 -9.30
C HIS A 4 -24.51 -11.35 -9.18
N PRO A 5 -23.87 -12.52 -9.36
CA PRO A 5 -22.42 -12.58 -9.39
C PRO A 5 -21.90 -11.71 -10.54
N PHE A 6 -20.81 -11.00 -10.29
CA PHE A 6 -20.10 -10.22 -11.32
C PHE A 6 -18.71 -10.81 -11.57
N LYS A 7 -18.14 -10.49 -12.73
CA LYS A 7 -16.84 -10.95 -13.14
C LYS A 7 -15.89 -9.77 -13.25
N ILE A 8 -14.83 -9.79 -12.46
CA ILE A 8 -13.82 -8.73 -12.43
C ILE A 8 -12.59 -9.17 -13.24
N LEU A 9 -12.14 -8.32 -14.16
CA LEU A 9 -10.83 -8.43 -14.80
C LEU A 9 -9.91 -7.32 -14.27
N TYR A 10 -8.99 -7.67 -13.37
CA TYR A 10 -7.91 -6.78 -12.94
C TYR A 10 -6.81 -6.72 -14.01
N LEU A 11 -6.32 -5.52 -14.30
CA LEU A 11 -5.17 -5.31 -15.18
C LEU A 11 -4.05 -4.59 -14.44
N MET A 12 -2.91 -5.27 -14.29
CA MET A 12 -1.69 -4.72 -13.70
C MET A 12 -0.58 -4.56 -14.75
N THR A 13 0.33 -3.63 -14.49
CA THR A 13 1.52 -3.39 -15.32
C THR A 13 2.76 -4.16 -14.85
N ASP A 14 2.81 -4.45 -13.55
CA ASP A 14 3.96 -5.07 -12.89
C ASP A 14 3.77 -6.58 -12.70
N PRO A 15 4.87 -7.37 -12.64
CA PRO A 15 4.80 -8.79 -12.31
C PRO A 15 4.11 -9.06 -10.96
N PHE A 16 3.44 -10.22 -10.85
CA PHE A 16 2.77 -10.59 -9.60
C PHE A 16 3.76 -11.16 -8.58
N GLY A 17 4.45 -10.26 -7.89
CA GLY A 17 5.48 -10.56 -6.90
C GLY A 17 5.19 -9.97 -5.52
N MET A 18 6.24 -9.50 -4.84
CA MET A 18 6.14 -8.80 -3.56
C MET A 18 5.90 -7.30 -3.78
N GLY A 19 4.84 -6.74 -3.21
CA GLY A 19 4.50 -5.32 -3.33
C GLY A 19 3.14 -4.97 -2.74
N GLY A 20 2.85 -3.69 -2.57
CA GLY A 20 1.59 -3.20 -1.99
C GLY A 20 0.38 -3.60 -2.82
N VAL A 21 0.41 -3.31 -4.13
CA VAL A 21 -0.68 -3.64 -5.07
C VAL A 21 -0.94 -5.15 -5.12
N GLN A 22 0.12 -5.95 -5.16
CA GLN A 22 0.02 -7.40 -5.15
C GLN A 22 -0.56 -7.91 -3.83
N SER A 23 -0.15 -7.32 -2.70
CA SER A 23 -0.72 -7.66 -1.39
C SER A 23 -2.21 -7.35 -1.30
N ASP A 24 -2.65 -6.25 -1.90
CA ASP A 24 -4.06 -5.89 -1.96
C ASP A 24 -4.86 -6.88 -2.81
N LEU A 25 -4.35 -7.28 -3.98
CA LEU A 25 -5.02 -8.27 -4.81
C LEU A 25 -5.02 -9.68 -4.22
N LYS A 26 -4.00 -10.05 -3.42
CA LYS A 26 -4.00 -11.30 -2.63
C LYS A 26 -5.12 -11.34 -1.59
N ALA A 27 -5.59 -10.19 -1.11
CA ALA A 27 -6.72 -10.11 -0.20
C ALA A 27 -8.06 -9.94 -0.93
N LEU A 28 -8.16 -9.00 -1.88
CA LEU A 28 -9.39 -8.71 -2.64
C LEU A 28 -9.82 -9.89 -3.52
N GLY A 29 -8.90 -10.53 -4.21
CA GLY A 29 -9.22 -11.62 -5.13
C GLY A 29 -9.95 -12.78 -4.45
N PRO A 30 -9.33 -13.45 -3.46
CA PRO A 30 -10.00 -14.53 -2.71
C PRO A 30 -11.27 -14.08 -1.98
N TYR A 31 -11.32 -12.86 -1.47
CA TYR A 31 -12.51 -12.31 -0.85
C TYR A 31 -13.69 -12.26 -1.83
N PHE A 32 -13.49 -11.73 -3.04
CA PHE A 32 -14.55 -11.71 -4.05
C PHE A 32 -14.95 -13.11 -4.51
N VAL A 33 -14.00 -14.03 -4.64
CA VAL A 33 -14.26 -15.43 -4.98
C VAL A 33 -15.13 -16.09 -3.89
N SER A 34 -14.82 -15.90 -2.60
CA SER A 34 -15.60 -16.43 -1.48
C SER A 34 -17.04 -15.88 -1.41
N ARG A 35 -17.27 -14.72 -2.03
CA ARG A 35 -18.59 -14.08 -2.16
C ARG A 35 -19.34 -14.49 -3.44
N GLY A 36 -18.81 -15.48 -4.18
CA GLY A 36 -19.43 -16.01 -5.39
C GLY A 36 -19.18 -15.23 -6.67
N HIS A 37 -18.17 -14.33 -6.68
CA HIS A 37 -17.77 -13.58 -7.87
C HIS A 37 -16.63 -14.28 -8.60
N GLU A 38 -16.50 -14.04 -9.90
CA GLU A 38 -15.36 -14.51 -10.68
C GLU A 38 -14.30 -13.43 -10.74
N VAL A 39 -13.05 -13.80 -10.43
CA VAL A 39 -11.91 -12.88 -10.46
C VAL A 39 -10.83 -13.39 -11.39
N VAL A 40 -10.42 -12.52 -12.33
CA VAL A 40 -9.31 -12.75 -13.25
C VAL A 40 -8.29 -11.63 -13.06
N VAL A 41 -7.02 -11.99 -12.93
CA VAL A 41 -5.90 -11.03 -12.88
C VAL A 41 -5.03 -11.22 -14.12
N ALA A 42 -4.96 -10.18 -14.95
CA ALA A 42 -4.10 -10.10 -16.11
C ALA A 42 -2.86 -9.24 -15.80
N CYS A 43 -1.71 -9.89 -15.70
CA CYS A 43 -0.42 -9.23 -15.44
C CYS A 43 0.74 -10.11 -15.90
N PRO A 44 1.99 -9.57 -15.99
CA PRO A 44 3.16 -10.42 -16.19
C PRO A 44 3.29 -11.44 -15.05
N PRO A 45 3.78 -12.67 -15.35
CA PRO A 45 4.00 -13.67 -14.31
C PRO A 45 5.04 -13.22 -13.27
N GLY A 46 4.96 -13.78 -12.08
CA GLY A 46 5.87 -13.51 -10.98
C GLY A 46 5.83 -14.63 -9.94
N ASP A 47 6.67 -14.52 -8.92
CA ASP A 47 6.91 -15.55 -7.90
C ASP A 47 5.74 -15.78 -6.92
N GLN A 48 4.72 -14.93 -6.96
CA GLN A 48 3.56 -15.00 -6.05
C GLN A 48 2.24 -15.40 -6.76
N VAL A 49 2.28 -15.79 -8.01
CA VAL A 49 1.08 -16.21 -8.78
C VAL A 49 0.37 -17.40 -8.13
N ASP A 50 1.13 -18.36 -7.60
CA ASP A 50 0.57 -19.54 -6.94
C ASP A 50 -0.25 -19.19 -5.67
N VAL A 51 0.13 -18.12 -4.96
CA VAL A 51 -0.64 -17.65 -3.80
C VAL A 51 -2.00 -17.10 -4.25
N LEU A 52 -2.02 -16.38 -5.35
CA LEU A 52 -3.23 -15.82 -5.92
C LEU A 52 -4.19 -16.92 -6.42
N THR A 53 -3.66 -17.88 -7.18
CA THR A 53 -4.46 -18.96 -7.79
C THR A 53 -5.01 -19.94 -6.76
N ARG A 54 -4.27 -20.20 -5.66
CA ARG A 54 -4.80 -20.99 -4.52
C ARG A 54 -6.02 -20.33 -3.87
N GLY A 55 -6.15 -19.00 -3.97
CA GLY A 55 -7.34 -18.26 -3.54
C GLY A 55 -8.52 -18.31 -4.53
N GLY A 56 -8.47 -19.17 -5.56
CA GLY A 56 -9.53 -19.31 -6.57
C GLY A 56 -9.52 -18.24 -7.66
N VAL A 57 -8.49 -17.39 -7.72
CA VAL A 57 -8.36 -16.34 -8.72
C VAL A 57 -7.69 -16.89 -9.97
N THR A 58 -8.23 -16.60 -11.15
CA THR A 58 -7.61 -16.97 -12.42
C THR A 58 -6.51 -15.98 -12.79
N HIS A 59 -5.28 -16.45 -13.04
CA HIS A 59 -4.20 -15.62 -13.57
C HIS A 59 -4.07 -15.83 -15.08
N ILE A 60 -3.95 -14.72 -15.83
CA ILE A 60 -3.66 -14.73 -17.25
C ILE A 60 -2.39 -13.90 -17.50
N PRO A 61 -1.32 -14.51 -18.07
CA PRO A 61 -0.12 -13.78 -18.43
C PRO A 61 -0.43 -12.66 -19.43
N PHE A 62 -0.23 -11.42 -19.03
CA PHE A 62 -0.48 -10.26 -19.89
C PHE A 62 0.49 -9.12 -19.55
N THR A 63 1.22 -8.64 -20.56
CA THR A 63 2.19 -7.55 -20.37
C THR A 63 1.67 -6.27 -20.99
N VAL A 64 1.62 -5.19 -20.20
CA VAL A 64 1.29 -3.84 -20.67
C VAL A 64 2.58 -3.04 -20.83
N HIS A 65 3.07 -2.99 -22.05
CA HIS A 65 4.26 -2.20 -22.38
C HIS A 65 4.10 -1.53 -23.74
N PHE A 66 4.12 -0.19 -23.77
CA PHE A 66 4.09 0.58 -25.03
C PHE A 66 4.89 1.88 -24.88
N ARG A 67 5.63 2.20 -25.92
CA ARG A 67 6.40 3.45 -26.07
C ARG A 67 6.01 4.22 -27.33
N THR A 68 5.36 3.55 -28.28
CA THR A 68 4.93 4.11 -29.57
C THR A 68 3.42 3.97 -29.74
N PRO A 69 2.78 4.82 -30.56
CA PRO A 69 1.35 4.68 -30.88
C PRO A 69 0.97 3.32 -31.49
N GLY A 70 1.85 2.73 -32.31
CA GLY A 70 1.63 1.41 -32.88
C GLY A 70 1.59 0.31 -31.83
N GLN A 71 2.54 0.32 -30.89
CA GLN A 71 2.55 -0.61 -29.75
C GLN A 71 1.30 -0.42 -28.86
N PHE A 72 0.88 0.82 -28.63
CA PHE A 72 -0.36 1.09 -27.89
C PHE A 72 -1.58 0.49 -28.60
N ALA A 73 -1.73 0.68 -29.91
CA ALA A 73 -2.85 0.14 -30.67
C ALA A 73 -2.87 -1.40 -30.66
N GLU A 74 -1.70 -2.03 -30.78
CA GLU A 74 -1.57 -3.49 -30.70
C GLU A 74 -1.96 -4.01 -29.32
N GLN A 75 -1.46 -3.40 -28.24
CA GLN A 75 -1.80 -3.78 -26.88
C GLN A 75 -3.30 -3.58 -26.58
N ALA A 76 -3.90 -2.51 -27.09
CA ALA A 76 -5.33 -2.27 -26.95
C ALA A 76 -6.17 -3.35 -27.68
N ARG A 77 -5.71 -3.80 -28.87
CA ARG A 77 -6.35 -4.90 -29.59
C ARG A 77 -6.25 -6.21 -28.81
N ARG A 78 -5.05 -6.60 -28.36
CA ARG A 78 -4.82 -7.80 -27.53
C ARG A 78 -5.68 -7.79 -26.26
N LEU A 79 -5.78 -6.63 -25.59
CA LEU A 79 -6.65 -6.51 -24.42
C LEU A 79 -8.13 -6.62 -24.79
N ARG A 80 -8.54 -6.10 -25.94
CA ARG A 80 -9.92 -6.26 -26.44
C ARG A 80 -10.27 -7.72 -26.67
N ASP A 81 -9.35 -8.48 -27.27
CA ASP A 81 -9.51 -9.92 -27.51
C ASP A 81 -9.62 -10.66 -26.17
N LEU A 82 -8.78 -10.33 -25.19
CA LEU A 82 -8.86 -10.88 -23.85
C LEU A 82 -10.19 -10.55 -23.17
N VAL A 83 -10.66 -9.31 -23.25
CA VAL A 83 -11.97 -8.88 -22.74
C VAL A 83 -13.10 -9.66 -23.41
N GLY A 84 -13.00 -9.92 -24.73
CA GLY A 84 -13.95 -10.75 -25.46
C GLY A 84 -13.99 -12.22 -25.00
N GLN A 85 -12.85 -12.78 -24.61
CA GLN A 85 -12.74 -14.14 -24.07
C GLN A 85 -13.23 -14.22 -22.63
N VAL A 86 -12.79 -13.31 -21.76
CA VAL A 86 -13.12 -13.29 -20.34
C VAL A 86 -14.55 -12.85 -20.10
N LYS A 87 -15.08 -11.92 -20.91
CA LYS A 87 -16.41 -11.30 -20.78
C LYS A 87 -16.66 -10.73 -19.37
N PRO A 88 -15.77 -9.83 -18.87
CA PRO A 88 -15.94 -9.26 -17.54
C PRO A 88 -17.14 -8.30 -17.50
N THR A 89 -17.79 -8.18 -16.34
CA THR A 89 -18.75 -7.10 -16.06
C THR A 89 -18.02 -5.84 -15.58
N VAL A 90 -16.86 -6.01 -14.92
CA VAL A 90 -16.02 -4.92 -14.43
C VAL A 90 -14.58 -5.11 -14.91
N LEU A 91 -14.03 -4.09 -15.55
CA LEU A 91 -12.61 -3.99 -15.89
C LEU A 91 -11.92 -3.06 -14.88
N ALA A 92 -10.91 -3.58 -14.18
CA ALA A 92 -10.32 -2.97 -12.99
C ALA A 92 -8.80 -2.68 -13.16
N PRO A 93 -8.43 -1.66 -13.94
CA PRO A 93 -7.02 -1.26 -14.08
C PRO A 93 -6.45 -0.74 -12.75
N GLN A 94 -5.19 -1.13 -12.46
CA GLN A 94 -4.48 -0.82 -11.22
C GLN A 94 -3.43 0.30 -11.39
N SER A 95 -3.50 1.05 -12.47
CA SER A 95 -2.63 2.21 -12.74
C SER A 95 -3.22 3.11 -13.83
N ILE A 96 -2.71 4.34 -13.97
CA ILE A 96 -3.10 5.27 -15.02
C ILE A 96 -2.79 4.68 -16.41
N ARG A 97 -1.64 4.04 -16.57
CA ARG A 97 -1.25 3.38 -17.84
C ARG A 97 -2.21 2.24 -18.20
N ALA A 98 -2.56 1.42 -17.23
CA ALA A 98 -3.55 0.37 -17.40
C ALA A 98 -4.94 0.95 -17.72
N SER A 99 -5.34 2.06 -17.09
CA SER A 99 -6.62 2.73 -17.38
C SER A 99 -6.71 3.21 -18.83
N TRP A 100 -5.63 3.79 -19.33
CA TRP A 100 -5.60 4.30 -20.70
C TRP A 100 -5.79 3.21 -21.75
N ILE A 101 -5.10 2.08 -21.59
CA ILE A 101 -5.24 0.94 -22.52
C ILE A 101 -6.59 0.25 -22.38
N CYS A 102 -7.14 0.16 -21.14
CA CYS A 102 -8.50 -0.33 -20.88
C CYS A 102 -9.56 0.53 -21.59
N HIS A 103 -9.37 1.85 -21.60
CA HIS A 103 -10.26 2.75 -22.33
C HIS A 103 -10.23 2.46 -23.83
N ALA A 104 -9.05 2.38 -24.42
CA ALA A 104 -8.90 2.11 -25.86
C ALA A 104 -9.48 0.73 -26.26
N ALA A 105 -9.31 -0.27 -25.40
CA ALA A 105 -9.83 -1.61 -25.63
C ALA A 105 -11.35 -1.73 -25.49
N ALA A 106 -11.94 -1.04 -24.52
CA ALA A 106 -13.29 -1.33 -24.02
C ALA A 106 -14.24 -0.13 -23.95
N LYS A 107 -13.92 1.03 -24.54
CA LYS A 107 -14.74 2.25 -24.45
C LYS A 107 -16.18 2.09 -24.96
N ASN A 108 -16.41 1.18 -25.91
CA ASN A 108 -17.70 0.94 -26.53
C ASN A 108 -18.37 -0.36 -26.03
N LEU A 109 -17.81 -1.02 -25.02
CA LEU A 109 -18.37 -2.25 -24.46
C LEU A 109 -19.26 -1.93 -23.25
N PRO A 110 -20.35 -2.69 -23.03
CA PRO A 110 -21.28 -2.51 -21.92
C PRO A 110 -20.70 -3.11 -20.62
N LEU A 111 -19.56 -2.57 -20.16
CA LEU A 111 -18.88 -2.98 -18.93
C LEU A 111 -18.45 -1.77 -18.12
N ALA A 112 -18.38 -1.92 -16.79
CA ALA A 112 -17.88 -0.88 -15.91
C ALA A 112 -16.35 -0.84 -15.94
N ARG A 113 -15.78 0.36 -15.75
CA ARG A 113 -14.33 0.56 -15.59
C ARG A 113 -14.08 1.25 -14.26
N VAL A 114 -13.49 0.50 -13.31
CA VAL A 114 -13.15 0.96 -11.96
C VAL A 114 -11.63 0.97 -11.83
N THR A 115 -11.03 2.15 -11.77
CA THR A 115 -9.58 2.29 -11.66
C THR A 115 -9.18 2.49 -10.21
N THR A 116 -8.19 1.71 -9.73
CA THR A 116 -7.54 1.96 -8.45
C THR A 116 -6.20 2.67 -8.66
N ILE A 117 -5.97 3.74 -7.91
CA ILE A 117 -4.73 4.54 -7.94
C ILE A 117 -3.99 4.33 -6.62
N HIS A 118 -2.86 3.64 -6.70
CA HIS A 118 -1.98 3.35 -5.56
C HIS A 118 -0.93 4.43 -5.35
N ASN A 119 -0.33 4.94 -6.43
CA ASN A 119 0.70 5.98 -6.36
C ASN A 119 0.86 6.74 -7.69
N ILE A 120 1.14 8.04 -7.62
CA ILE A 120 1.45 8.88 -8.79
C ILE A 120 2.77 9.63 -8.54
N HIS A 121 3.82 9.22 -9.22
CA HIS A 121 5.20 9.63 -8.91
C HIS A 121 5.58 11.05 -9.31
N SER A 122 4.85 11.76 -10.17
CA SER A 122 5.21 13.12 -10.59
C SER A 122 4.02 14.05 -10.77
N ASN A 123 4.25 15.37 -10.66
CA ASN A 123 3.21 16.37 -10.87
C ASN A 123 2.77 16.47 -12.34
N ILE A 124 3.65 16.24 -13.29
CA ILE A 124 3.31 16.19 -14.73
C ILE A 124 2.39 14.99 -14.99
N ASN A 125 2.71 13.83 -14.41
CA ASN A 125 1.84 12.65 -14.48
C ASN A 125 0.49 12.90 -13.81
N ALA A 126 0.43 13.70 -12.76
CA ALA A 126 -0.80 14.03 -12.05
C ALA A 126 -1.77 14.86 -12.90
N LEU A 127 -1.27 15.83 -13.68
CA LEU A 127 -2.11 16.64 -14.60
C LEU A 127 -2.74 15.77 -15.69
N TRP A 128 -1.92 14.95 -16.36
CA TRP A 128 -2.40 14.01 -17.38
C TRP A 128 -3.30 12.92 -16.78
N ALA A 129 -3.06 12.55 -15.52
CA ALA A 129 -3.90 11.59 -14.80
C ALA A 129 -5.36 12.03 -14.74
N GLY A 130 -5.63 13.28 -14.37
CA GLY A 130 -7.00 13.82 -14.32
C GLY A 130 -7.70 13.70 -15.66
N VAL A 131 -7.04 14.09 -16.75
CA VAL A 131 -7.58 14.00 -18.13
C VAL A 131 -7.85 12.56 -18.54
N ILE A 132 -6.89 11.67 -18.31
CA ILE A 132 -7.01 10.25 -18.66
C ILE A 132 -8.13 9.59 -17.85
N LEU A 133 -8.12 9.74 -16.54
CA LEU A 133 -9.09 9.11 -15.64
C LEU A 133 -10.53 9.57 -15.89
N ASN A 134 -10.73 10.86 -16.24
CA ASN A 134 -12.06 11.37 -16.61
C ASN A 134 -12.64 10.64 -17.83
N ARG A 135 -11.80 10.28 -18.79
CA ARG A 135 -12.22 9.55 -20.01
C ARG A 135 -12.21 8.04 -19.83
N ALA A 136 -11.20 7.53 -19.14
CA ALA A 136 -10.95 6.09 -19.05
C ALA A 136 -11.83 5.39 -18.02
N SER A 137 -12.22 6.06 -16.93
CA SER A 137 -12.83 5.43 -15.79
C SER A 137 -14.27 5.91 -15.55
N HIS A 138 -15.12 4.98 -15.13
CA HIS A 138 -16.44 5.30 -14.61
C HIS A 138 -16.34 5.66 -13.12
N LEU A 139 -15.53 4.93 -12.35
CA LEU A 139 -15.19 5.21 -10.96
C LEU A 139 -13.66 5.13 -10.78
N VAL A 140 -13.15 5.93 -9.83
CA VAL A 140 -11.74 5.93 -9.45
C VAL A 140 -11.63 5.78 -7.93
N ILE A 141 -10.92 4.76 -7.48
CA ILE A 141 -10.60 4.52 -6.09
C ILE A 141 -9.19 5.06 -5.81
N PHE A 142 -9.06 5.86 -4.77
CA PHE A 142 -7.79 6.34 -4.22
C PHE A 142 -7.53 5.68 -2.88
N GLU A 143 -6.30 5.29 -2.60
CA GLU A 143 -5.90 4.75 -1.30
C GLU A 143 -5.63 5.82 -0.24
N SER A 144 -5.61 7.10 -0.63
CA SER A 144 -5.37 8.20 0.29
C SER A 144 -6.08 9.49 -0.10
N ASP A 145 -6.46 10.28 0.91
CA ASP A 145 -6.96 11.64 0.74
C ASP A 145 -5.91 12.56 0.08
N HIS A 146 -4.63 12.32 0.35
CA HIS A 146 -3.54 13.11 -0.21
C HIS A 146 -3.53 13.05 -1.74
N GLU A 147 -3.50 11.83 -2.31
CA GLU A 147 -3.51 11.65 -3.77
C GLU A 147 -4.86 12.06 -4.38
N HIS A 148 -5.96 11.74 -3.72
CA HIS A 148 -7.29 12.17 -4.15
C HIS A 148 -7.38 13.68 -4.32
N ARG A 149 -7.05 14.48 -3.28
CA ARG A 149 -7.08 15.96 -3.35
C ARG A 149 -6.11 16.50 -4.39
N ARG A 150 -4.95 15.90 -4.54
CA ARG A 150 -3.95 16.29 -5.53
C ARG A 150 -4.50 16.17 -6.95
N ILE A 151 -5.11 15.04 -7.30
CA ILE A 151 -5.59 14.76 -8.65
C ILE A 151 -6.90 15.48 -8.95
N THR A 152 -7.80 15.61 -7.97
CA THR A 152 -9.05 16.37 -8.16
C THR A 152 -8.80 17.85 -8.36
N ARG A 153 -7.81 18.44 -7.67
CA ARG A 153 -7.37 19.84 -7.93
C ARG A 153 -6.78 20.02 -9.33
N LEU A 154 -6.30 18.98 -9.96
CA LEU A 154 -5.74 18.98 -11.32
C LEU A 154 -6.77 18.54 -12.38
N GLY A 155 -8.08 18.57 -12.06
CA GLY A 155 -9.17 18.44 -13.01
C GLY A 155 -9.83 17.06 -13.12
N LEU A 156 -9.56 16.12 -12.21
CA LEU A 156 -10.39 14.91 -12.11
C LEU A 156 -11.75 15.25 -11.48
N ALA A 157 -12.83 14.80 -12.11
CA ALA A 157 -14.19 15.01 -11.63
C ALA A 157 -14.43 14.28 -10.28
N GLY A 158 -14.63 15.04 -9.21
CA GLY A 158 -14.74 14.50 -7.84
C GLY A 158 -15.90 13.52 -7.64
N GLN A 159 -17.01 13.70 -8.38
CA GLN A 159 -18.17 12.79 -8.33
C GLN A 159 -17.85 11.35 -8.79
N LYS A 160 -16.75 11.14 -9.51
CA LYS A 160 -16.29 9.80 -9.94
C LYS A 160 -15.34 9.14 -8.95
N THR A 161 -15.05 9.76 -7.83
CA THR A 161 -13.96 9.32 -6.96
C THR A 161 -14.47 8.76 -5.63
N ARG A 162 -13.71 7.81 -5.07
CA ARG A 162 -13.83 7.33 -3.69
C ARG A 162 -12.44 7.23 -3.08
N VAL A 163 -12.35 7.52 -1.79
CA VAL A 163 -11.13 7.26 -1.02
C VAL A 163 -11.37 6.03 -0.16
N ILE A 164 -10.65 4.96 -0.45
CA ILE A 164 -10.74 3.68 0.24
C ILE A 164 -9.31 3.24 0.57
N PRO A 165 -8.79 3.63 1.75
CA PRO A 165 -7.45 3.24 2.17
C PRO A 165 -7.31 1.72 2.26
N SER A 166 -6.22 1.15 1.70
CA SER A 166 -6.02 -0.29 1.78
C SER A 166 -5.93 -0.77 3.23
N GLY A 167 -6.54 -1.91 3.51
CA GLY A 167 -6.70 -2.46 4.84
C GLY A 167 -5.51 -3.28 5.31
N ILE A 168 -5.36 -3.40 6.62
CA ILE A 168 -4.41 -4.29 7.29
C ILE A 168 -5.18 -5.43 7.94
N ASP A 169 -4.69 -6.64 7.72
CA ASP A 169 -5.21 -7.85 8.37
C ASP A 169 -4.82 -7.84 9.86
N THR A 170 -5.80 -7.57 10.70
CA THR A 170 -5.61 -7.48 12.16
C THR A 170 -5.53 -8.83 12.85
N ASP A 171 -5.88 -9.90 12.14
CA ASP A 171 -5.70 -11.28 12.60
C ASP A 171 -4.30 -11.81 12.24
N ALA A 172 -3.70 -11.27 11.17
CA ALA A 172 -2.31 -11.55 10.80
C ALA A 172 -1.31 -10.66 11.54
N PHE A 173 -1.65 -9.40 11.81
CA PHE A 173 -0.78 -8.43 12.50
C PHE A 173 -1.41 -7.99 13.82
N PHE A 174 -0.83 -8.46 14.92
CA PHE A 174 -1.27 -8.16 16.28
C PHE A 174 -0.10 -8.21 17.26
N PRO A 175 -0.23 -7.58 18.45
CA PRO A 175 0.76 -7.71 19.52
C PRO A 175 0.88 -9.16 20.00
N ASP A 176 2.08 -9.75 19.90
CA ASP A 176 2.36 -11.14 20.28
C ASP A 176 3.57 -11.17 21.24
N PRO A 177 3.32 -11.19 22.56
CA PRO A 177 4.39 -11.20 23.55
C PRO A 177 5.29 -12.43 23.48
N GLU A 178 4.76 -13.59 23.07
CA GLU A 178 5.55 -14.82 22.93
C GLU A 178 6.49 -14.71 21.71
N ALA A 179 6.00 -14.25 20.56
CA ALA A 179 6.84 -13.97 19.41
C ALA A 179 7.93 -12.95 19.75
N ARG A 180 7.60 -11.91 20.54
CA ARG A 180 8.57 -10.93 21.02
C ARG A 180 9.71 -11.60 21.81
N LEU A 181 9.40 -12.44 22.77
CA LEU A 181 10.42 -13.13 23.58
C LEU A 181 11.29 -14.03 22.72
N ARG A 182 10.69 -14.85 21.85
CA ARG A 182 11.42 -15.73 20.92
C ARG A 182 12.36 -14.93 20.00
N MET A 183 11.86 -13.85 19.41
CA MET A 183 12.64 -13.05 18.47
C MET A 183 13.80 -12.32 19.16
N ARG A 184 13.58 -11.78 20.36
CA ARG A 184 14.64 -11.10 21.13
C ARG A 184 15.79 -12.03 21.48
N SER A 185 15.51 -13.28 21.89
CA SER A 185 16.55 -14.27 22.18
C SER A 185 17.33 -14.72 20.95
N GLY A 186 16.77 -14.58 19.75
CA GLY A 186 17.41 -14.94 18.47
C GLY A 186 18.33 -13.87 17.87
N ILE A 187 18.35 -12.64 18.41
CA ILE A 187 19.19 -11.56 17.88
C ILE A 187 20.52 -11.50 18.66
N PRO A 188 21.66 -11.72 18.00
CA PRO A 188 22.96 -11.68 18.67
C PRO A 188 23.24 -10.32 19.35
N GLY A 189 23.67 -10.36 20.59
CA GLY A 189 24.03 -9.15 21.36
C GLY A 189 22.85 -8.22 21.66
N LEU A 190 21.61 -8.68 21.61
CA LEU A 190 20.45 -7.96 22.08
C LEU A 190 20.22 -8.27 23.57
N SER A 191 20.28 -7.24 24.40
CA SER A 191 19.96 -7.31 25.82
C SER A 191 18.45 -7.16 26.08
N PRO A 192 17.89 -7.73 27.16
CA PRO A 192 16.49 -7.51 27.54
C PRO A 192 16.13 -6.02 27.71
N GLU A 193 17.09 -5.20 28.17
CA GLU A 193 16.92 -3.78 28.42
C GLU A 193 17.07 -2.92 27.18
N ASP A 194 17.58 -3.46 26.08
CA ASP A 194 17.77 -2.69 24.85
C ASP A 194 16.41 -2.26 24.26
N VAL A 195 16.33 -1.00 23.86
CA VAL A 195 15.22 -0.51 23.03
C VAL A 195 15.53 -0.74 21.57
N VAL A 196 14.64 -1.48 20.90
CA VAL A 196 14.79 -1.87 19.50
C VAL A 196 14.01 -0.94 18.61
N PHE A 197 14.71 -0.15 17.81
CA PHE A 197 14.13 0.59 16.69
C PHE A 197 14.10 -0.32 15.46
N GLY A 198 12.96 -0.47 14.82
CA GLY A 198 12.81 -1.37 13.68
C GLY A 198 12.27 -0.68 12.43
N CYS A 199 12.83 -1.03 11.28
CA CYS A 199 12.35 -0.61 9.97
C CYS A 199 12.07 -1.83 9.09
N VAL A 200 10.91 -1.87 8.47
CA VAL A 200 10.54 -2.85 7.43
C VAL A 200 10.35 -2.10 6.13
N ALA A 201 11.33 -2.20 5.23
CA ALA A 201 11.29 -1.50 3.96
C ALA A 201 12.26 -2.10 2.93
N ARG A 202 11.98 -1.88 1.63
CA ARG A 202 12.95 -2.14 0.58
C ARG A 202 14.17 -1.24 0.76
N LEU A 203 15.38 -1.76 0.56
CA LEU A 203 16.61 -0.98 0.61
C LEU A 203 16.82 -0.22 -0.72
N SER A 204 16.10 0.89 -0.86
CA SER A 204 16.01 1.73 -2.06
C SER A 204 16.07 3.21 -1.70
N GLU A 205 16.36 4.05 -2.69
CA GLU A 205 16.64 5.48 -2.50
C GLU A 205 15.52 6.21 -1.76
N GLU A 206 14.26 5.98 -2.17
CA GLU A 206 13.09 6.66 -1.57
C GLU A 206 12.84 6.30 -0.11
N LYS A 207 13.41 5.19 0.39
CA LYS A 207 13.31 4.78 1.80
C LYS A 207 14.36 5.44 2.70
N ALA A 208 15.38 6.08 2.10
CA ALA A 208 16.38 6.94 2.75
C ALA A 208 17.01 6.32 4.02
N HIS A 209 17.43 5.06 3.95
CA HIS A 209 18.07 4.36 5.07
C HIS A 209 19.35 5.06 5.54
N ALA A 210 20.05 5.77 4.65
CA ALA A 210 21.22 6.58 5.02
C ALA A 210 20.87 7.67 6.07
N ASN A 211 19.70 8.33 5.92
CA ASN A 211 19.21 9.30 6.91
C ASN A 211 18.83 8.63 8.23
N LEU A 212 18.21 7.44 8.16
CA LEU A 212 17.89 6.66 9.35
C LEU A 212 19.14 6.24 10.12
N LEU A 213 20.17 5.73 9.43
CA LEU A 213 21.46 5.38 10.03
C LEU A 213 22.15 6.60 10.68
N ALA A 214 22.14 7.74 10.01
CA ALA A 214 22.70 8.98 10.56
C ALA A 214 21.95 9.41 11.83
N SER A 215 20.62 9.35 11.83
CA SER A 215 19.82 9.66 13.02
C SER A 215 20.08 8.67 14.16
N TYR A 216 20.17 7.39 13.84
CA TYR A 216 20.46 6.35 14.83
C TYR A 216 21.89 6.50 15.40
N ALA A 217 22.87 6.92 14.59
CA ALA A 217 24.23 7.17 15.07
C ALA A 217 24.27 8.27 16.15
N VAL A 218 23.45 9.33 16.01
CA VAL A 218 23.29 10.35 17.05
C VAL A 218 22.72 9.75 18.34
N VAL A 219 21.71 8.89 18.23
CA VAL A 219 21.13 8.19 19.40
C VAL A 219 22.16 7.28 20.03
N ARG A 220 22.79 6.41 19.25
CA ARG A 220 23.72 5.38 19.74
C ARG A 220 24.94 5.96 20.46
N LYS A 221 25.47 7.09 20.00
CA LYS A 221 26.61 7.76 20.60
C LYS A 221 26.41 8.05 22.10
N ASN A 222 25.16 8.38 22.48
CA ASN A 222 24.84 8.81 23.83
C ASN A 222 24.09 7.73 24.65
N TYR A 223 23.46 6.77 23.93
CA TYR A 223 22.58 5.78 24.57
C TYR A 223 22.90 4.35 24.09
N PRO A 224 23.79 3.66 24.84
CA PRO A 224 24.33 2.36 24.42
C PRO A 224 23.29 1.21 24.45
N ASN A 225 22.21 1.34 25.19
CA ASN A 225 21.19 0.29 25.29
C ASN A 225 20.13 0.44 24.19
N THR A 226 20.58 0.51 22.95
CA THR A 226 19.71 0.61 21.75
C THR A 226 20.20 -0.29 20.63
N LYS A 227 19.29 -0.82 19.84
CA LYS A 227 19.56 -1.56 18.60
C LYS A 227 18.70 -1.01 17.46
N LEU A 228 19.25 -1.06 16.25
CA LEU A 228 18.48 -0.82 15.03
C LEU A 228 18.36 -2.13 14.25
N VAL A 229 17.14 -2.49 13.83
CA VAL A 229 16.88 -3.68 13.03
C VAL A 229 16.27 -3.26 11.69
N LEU A 230 16.92 -3.65 10.60
CA LEU A 230 16.49 -3.38 9.23
C LEU A 230 16.02 -4.67 8.57
N VAL A 231 14.71 -4.77 8.31
CA VAL A 231 14.08 -5.91 7.64
C VAL A 231 13.74 -5.53 6.21
N GLY A 232 14.31 -6.23 5.27
CA GLY A 232 14.16 -5.99 3.85
C GLY A 232 15.46 -6.17 3.10
N ASP A 233 15.37 -6.08 1.78
CA ASP A 233 16.50 -6.15 0.88
C ASP A 233 16.31 -5.15 -0.28
N GLY A 234 17.34 -4.92 -1.07
CA GLY A 234 17.25 -4.02 -2.21
C GLY A 234 18.60 -3.62 -2.79
N PRO A 235 18.56 -2.84 -3.88
CA PRO A 235 19.78 -2.49 -4.63
C PRO A 235 20.82 -1.71 -3.82
N LEU A 236 20.41 -1.00 -2.75
CA LEU A 236 21.32 -0.19 -1.93
C LEU A 236 21.87 -0.94 -0.71
N ARG A 237 21.69 -2.26 -0.59
CA ARG A 237 22.11 -3.01 0.60
C ARG A 237 23.59 -2.80 0.93
N ALA A 238 24.48 -3.00 -0.03
CA ALA A 238 25.91 -2.88 0.18
C ALA A 238 26.34 -1.45 0.60
N GLU A 239 25.69 -0.43 0.03
CA GLU A 239 25.92 0.98 0.37
C GLU A 239 25.48 1.29 1.80
N ILE A 240 24.30 0.79 2.20
CA ILE A 240 23.73 1.00 3.54
C ILE A 240 24.60 0.30 4.60
N GLU A 241 25.08 -0.91 4.35
CA GLU A 241 26.02 -1.63 5.21
C GLU A 241 27.36 -0.90 5.33
N SER A 242 27.91 -0.38 4.20
CA SER A 242 29.12 0.47 4.23
C SER A 242 28.88 1.72 5.07
N ARG A 243 27.75 2.38 4.90
CA ARG A 243 27.41 3.58 5.67
C ARG A 243 27.32 3.31 7.17
N ALA A 244 26.82 2.14 7.59
CA ALA A 244 26.79 1.75 9.00
C ALA A 244 28.21 1.58 9.57
N ARG A 245 29.17 1.03 8.78
CA ARG A 245 30.59 0.93 9.16
C ARG A 245 31.23 2.33 9.29
N ASP A 246 31.04 3.19 8.31
CA ASP A 246 31.59 4.56 8.30
C ASP A 246 31.13 5.39 9.51
N LEU A 247 29.88 5.12 9.97
CA LEU A 247 29.31 5.76 11.15
C LEU A 247 29.73 5.07 12.48
N GLY A 248 30.45 3.95 12.42
CA GLY A 248 30.86 3.18 13.60
C GLY A 248 29.70 2.51 14.34
N ILE A 249 28.55 2.28 13.68
CA ILE A 249 27.36 1.72 14.29
C ILE A 249 27.02 0.29 13.80
N GLU A 250 27.80 -0.28 12.90
CA GLU A 250 27.56 -1.60 12.32
C GLU A 250 27.26 -2.70 13.38
N PRO A 251 28.00 -2.81 14.52
CA PRO A 251 27.72 -3.84 15.52
C PRO A 251 26.36 -3.71 16.20
N PHE A 252 25.69 -2.59 16.03
CA PHE A 252 24.42 -2.24 16.66
C PHE A 252 23.25 -2.19 15.67
N VAL A 253 23.52 -2.49 14.38
CA VAL A 253 22.54 -2.56 13.32
C VAL A 253 22.41 -4.01 12.86
N HIS A 254 21.23 -4.60 13.01
CA HIS A 254 20.96 -5.94 12.51
C HIS A 254 20.27 -5.87 11.14
N PHE A 255 20.97 -6.34 10.11
CA PHE A 255 20.46 -6.47 8.74
C PHE A 255 19.80 -7.83 8.56
N ALA A 256 18.49 -7.90 8.75
CA ALA A 256 17.75 -9.16 8.71
C ALA A 256 17.58 -9.73 7.30
N GLY A 257 17.73 -8.93 6.25
CA GLY A 257 17.39 -9.33 4.88
C GLY A 257 15.89 -9.39 4.64
N GLN A 258 15.49 -9.86 3.47
CA GLN A 258 14.07 -10.03 3.12
C GLN A 258 13.45 -11.15 3.95
N LYS A 259 12.26 -10.90 4.50
CA LYS A 259 11.51 -11.85 5.35
C LYS A 259 10.07 -11.97 4.88
N THR A 260 9.53 -13.18 5.01
CA THR A 260 8.11 -13.48 4.76
C THR A 260 7.28 -13.43 6.05
N ASN A 261 7.88 -13.68 7.20
CA ASN A 261 7.28 -13.64 8.54
C ASN A 261 7.38 -12.25 9.20
N VAL A 262 7.01 -11.20 8.48
CA VAL A 262 7.17 -9.80 8.91
C VAL A 262 6.53 -9.52 10.27
N ARG A 263 5.41 -10.19 10.62
CA ARG A 263 4.74 -10.05 11.91
C ARG A 263 5.69 -10.31 13.09
N GLU A 264 6.47 -11.37 13.04
CA GLU A 264 7.39 -11.72 14.13
C GLU A 264 8.46 -10.64 14.33
N TRP A 265 8.98 -10.09 13.23
CA TRP A 265 9.93 -8.98 13.26
C TRP A 265 9.33 -7.72 13.82
N LEU A 266 8.07 -7.40 13.48
CA LEU A 266 7.38 -6.25 14.05
C LEU A 266 7.20 -6.41 15.58
N ASN A 267 6.91 -7.61 16.05
CA ASN A 267 6.79 -7.88 17.49
C ASN A 267 8.14 -7.81 18.25
N LEU A 268 9.28 -7.93 17.55
CA LEU A 268 10.60 -7.68 18.14
C LEU A 268 10.81 -6.23 18.53
N PHE A 269 10.22 -5.27 17.78
CA PHE A 269 10.49 -3.84 17.90
C PHE A 269 9.81 -3.21 19.13
N ASP A 270 10.38 -2.12 19.61
CA ASP A 270 9.78 -1.20 20.58
C ASP A 270 9.19 0.03 19.89
N VAL A 271 9.82 0.46 18.80
CA VAL A 271 9.43 1.62 18.00
C VAL A 271 9.66 1.30 16.53
N PHE A 272 8.66 1.51 15.71
CA PHE A 272 8.80 1.45 14.25
C PHE A 272 9.32 2.78 13.71
N VAL A 273 10.31 2.75 12.82
CA VAL A 273 10.95 3.94 12.25
C VAL A 273 10.96 3.90 10.71
N LEU A 274 10.59 5.01 10.05
CA LEU A 274 10.53 5.11 8.59
C LEU A 274 10.95 6.49 8.12
N ALA A 275 12.19 6.62 7.60
CA ALA A 275 12.80 7.90 7.21
C ALA A 275 12.59 8.29 5.74
N SER A 276 11.62 7.70 5.05
CA SER A 276 11.38 7.82 3.61
C SER A 276 11.31 9.27 3.13
N THR A 277 11.79 9.52 1.91
CA THR A 277 11.60 10.80 1.21
C THR A 277 10.30 10.86 0.41
N ARG A 278 9.68 9.69 0.17
CA ARG A 278 8.43 9.58 -0.58
C ARG A 278 7.64 8.35 -0.14
N GLU A 279 6.37 8.56 0.16
CA GLU A 279 5.38 7.51 0.48
C GLU A 279 4.02 7.87 -0.14
N SER A 280 3.27 6.84 -0.50
CA SER A 280 1.83 6.98 -0.75
C SER A 280 1.09 6.89 0.58
N LEU A 281 0.72 5.68 0.99
CA LEU A 281 0.21 5.37 2.33
C LEU A 281 1.00 4.16 2.85
N PRO A 282 2.03 4.37 3.73
CA PRO A 282 3.03 3.34 4.02
C PRO A 282 2.42 2.11 4.69
N ARG A 283 2.39 0.99 3.97
CA ARG A 283 1.81 -0.27 4.45
C ARG A 283 2.56 -0.82 5.66
N ALA A 284 3.89 -0.86 5.61
CA ALA A 284 4.71 -1.37 6.71
C ALA A 284 4.51 -0.60 8.02
N ALA A 285 4.32 0.73 7.95
CA ALA A 285 4.00 1.52 9.14
C ALA A 285 2.62 1.14 9.71
N ARG A 286 1.63 0.87 8.86
CA ARG A 286 0.30 0.43 9.30
C ARG A 286 0.31 -1.01 9.84
N GLU A 287 1.13 -1.90 9.29
CA GLU A 287 1.38 -3.25 9.84
C GLU A 287 2.03 -3.16 11.24
N ALA A 288 2.99 -2.24 11.42
CA ALA A 288 3.57 -1.94 12.72
C ALA A 288 2.54 -1.37 13.71
N MET A 289 1.68 -0.46 13.27
CA MET A 289 0.56 0.05 14.07
C MET A 289 -0.40 -1.07 14.48
N ALA A 290 -0.72 -2.00 13.58
CA ALA A 290 -1.55 -3.17 13.88
C ALA A 290 -0.90 -4.08 14.93
N SER A 291 0.43 -4.16 14.94
CA SER A 291 1.23 -4.86 15.95
C SER A 291 1.41 -4.06 17.26
N GLY A 292 0.72 -2.93 17.42
CA GLY A 292 0.73 -2.13 18.64
C GLY A 292 1.98 -1.28 18.83
N LEU A 293 2.68 -0.90 17.76
CA LEU A 293 3.91 -0.09 17.85
C LEU A 293 3.63 1.41 17.67
N PRO A 294 4.32 2.27 18.44
CA PRO A 294 4.44 3.68 18.11
C PRO A 294 5.29 3.84 16.83
N VAL A 295 5.00 4.86 16.02
CA VAL A 295 5.64 5.07 14.73
C VAL A 295 6.37 6.41 14.68
N ILE A 296 7.66 6.41 14.34
CA ILE A 296 8.36 7.63 13.92
C ILE A 296 8.50 7.58 12.41
N ALA A 297 7.93 8.57 11.72
CA ALA A 297 8.00 8.61 10.26
C ALA A 297 8.25 10.03 9.74
N THR A 298 8.74 10.10 8.52
CA THR A 298 8.85 11.38 7.83
C THR A 298 7.48 11.85 7.31
N ARG A 299 7.26 13.16 7.35
CA ARG A 299 6.03 13.84 6.90
C ARG A 299 6.00 13.96 5.38
N VAL A 300 5.83 12.84 4.70
CA VAL A 300 5.79 12.77 3.22
C VAL A 300 4.50 12.09 2.74
N GLY A 301 3.97 12.50 1.61
CA GLY A 301 2.78 11.93 0.99
C GLY A 301 1.60 11.82 1.96
N ALA A 302 1.00 10.63 2.02
CA ALA A 302 -0.11 10.32 2.92
C ALA A 302 0.32 9.75 4.28
N THR A 303 1.59 9.78 4.66
CA THR A 303 2.06 9.29 5.97
C THR A 303 1.28 9.91 7.13
N ARG A 304 0.93 11.22 7.02
CA ARG A 304 0.11 11.94 8.02
C ARG A 304 -1.33 11.42 8.17
N GLU A 305 -1.78 10.58 7.26
CA GLU A 305 -3.11 9.95 7.37
C GLU A 305 -3.08 8.76 8.34
N ALA A 306 -1.95 8.05 8.39
CA ALA A 306 -1.72 6.94 9.30
C ALA A 306 -1.07 7.40 10.62
N VAL A 307 -0.04 8.25 10.56
CA VAL A 307 0.66 8.72 11.75
C VAL A 307 0.16 10.11 12.15
N LYS A 308 -0.34 10.21 13.38
CA LYS A 308 -0.77 11.46 14.01
C LYS A 308 0.28 11.91 15.01
N ASP A 309 0.87 13.08 14.74
CA ASP A 309 1.97 13.62 15.53
C ASP A 309 1.56 13.84 17.00
N GLY A 310 2.27 13.23 17.93
CA GLY A 310 1.99 13.24 19.36
C GLY A 310 0.89 12.28 19.84
N GLU A 311 0.11 11.63 18.94
CA GLU A 311 -0.98 10.71 19.31
C GLU A 311 -0.51 9.25 19.26
N ASN A 312 -0.13 8.77 18.08
CA ASN A 312 0.34 7.39 17.85
C ASN A 312 1.79 7.31 17.37
N GLY A 313 2.51 8.43 17.40
CA GLY A 313 3.91 8.53 17.00
C GLY A 313 4.35 9.94 16.72
N PHE A 314 5.44 10.09 15.98
CA PHE A 314 6.00 11.40 15.60
C PHE A 314 6.19 11.53 14.10
N LEU A 315 5.89 12.73 13.57
CA LEU A 315 6.10 13.11 12.17
C LEU A 315 7.22 14.14 12.05
N VAL A 316 8.31 13.72 11.43
CA VAL A 316 9.52 14.54 11.25
C VAL A 316 9.61 15.02 9.78
N PRO A 317 10.03 16.25 9.50
CA PRO A 317 10.31 16.65 8.12
C PRO A 317 11.38 15.74 7.49
N PRO A 318 11.30 15.42 6.17
CA PRO A 318 12.30 14.56 5.53
C PRO A 318 13.70 15.20 5.55
N GLY A 319 14.75 14.38 5.73
CA GLY A 319 16.13 14.82 5.78
C GLY A 319 16.60 15.48 7.08
N GLN A 320 15.72 15.65 8.06
CA GLN A 320 16.03 16.29 9.36
C GLN A 320 16.57 15.27 10.38
N ILE A 321 17.87 14.96 10.27
CA ILE A 321 18.56 13.93 11.06
C ILE A 321 18.36 14.15 12.58
N ASP A 322 18.65 15.36 13.08
CA ASP A 322 18.57 15.68 14.50
C ASP A 322 17.14 15.62 15.03
N SER A 323 16.15 16.01 14.23
CA SER A 323 14.75 15.97 14.62
C SER A 323 14.27 14.52 14.71
N PHE A 324 14.72 13.65 13.79
CA PHE A 324 14.42 12.23 13.82
C PHE A 324 15.09 11.55 15.04
N ALA A 325 16.35 11.88 15.31
CA ALA A 325 17.07 11.41 16.50
C ALA A 325 16.37 11.86 17.79
N ARG A 326 15.93 13.12 17.89
CA ARG A 326 15.15 13.61 19.06
C ARG A 326 13.85 12.82 19.28
N ALA A 327 13.12 12.50 18.20
CA ALA A 327 11.91 11.67 18.30
C ALA A 327 12.24 10.25 18.81
N MET A 328 13.35 9.67 18.34
CA MET A 328 13.82 8.37 18.84
C MET A 328 14.19 8.45 20.33
N ILE A 329 14.91 9.48 20.75
CA ILE A 329 15.31 9.71 22.16
C ILE A 329 14.07 9.90 23.05
N HIS A 330 13.08 10.63 22.58
CA HIS A 330 11.83 10.83 23.34
C HIS A 330 11.16 9.49 23.65
N LEU A 331 11.00 8.62 22.65
CA LEU A 331 10.43 7.28 22.85
C LEU A 331 11.38 6.31 23.56
N LEU A 332 12.68 6.53 23.54
CA LEU A 332 13.65 5.73 24.30
C LEU A 332 13.40 5.83 25.81
N PHE A 333 13.19 7.05 26.32
CA PHE A 333 13.09 7.31 27.76
C PHE A 333 11.70 7.17 28.35
N ASP A 334 10.66 7.09 27.54
CA ASP A 334 9.28 7.03 28.02
C ASP A 334 8.57 5.73 27.59
N PRO A 335 8.72 4.64 28.37
CA PRO A 335 8.01 3.38 28.10
C PRO A 335 6.49 3.52 28.16
N ALA A 336 5.98 4.40 29.05
CA ALA A 336 4.55 4.65 29.17
C ALA A 336 3.99 5.34 27.93
N LEU A 337 4.75 6.30 27.37
CA LEU A 337 4.43 6.94 26.09
C LEU A 337 4.44 5.94 24.95
N ARG A 338 5.47 5.05 24.87
CA ARG A 338 5.50 3.99 23.86
C ARG A 338 4.25 3.12 23.92
N SER A 339 3.86 2.67 25.11
CA SER A 339 2.67 1.85 25.31
C SER A 339 1.39 2.58 24.90
N ARG A 340 1.19 3.82 25.34
CA ARG A 340 0.02 4.64 24.99
C ARG A 340 -0.09 4.88 23.50
N MET A 341 1.01 5.29 22.84
CA MET A 341 1.05 5.51 21.40
C MET A 341 0.84 4.21 20.60
N GLY A 342 1.35 3.09 21.09
CA GLY A 342 1.12 1.78 20.49
C GLY A 342 -0.35 1.35 20.55
N GLN A 343 -1.01 1.56 21.69
CA GLN A 343 -2.45 1.31 21.84
C GLN A 343 -3.27 2.19 20.88
N GLU A 344 -2.92 3.47 20.77
CA GLU A 344 -3.58 4.38 19.84
C GLU A 344 -3.33 3.98 18.38
N SER A 345 -2.11 3.53 18.02
CA SER A 345 -1.80 2.94 16.72
C SER A 345 -2.75 1.79 16.40
N ARG A 346 -2.91 0.83 17.30
CA ARG A 346 -3.81 -0.31 17.11
C ARG A 346 -5.27 0.14 16.96
N ARG A 347 -5.75 1.03 17.81
CA ARG A 347 -7.11 1.58 17.75
C ARG A 347 -7.40 2.24 16.39
N MET A 348 -6.43 3.00 15.85
CA MET A 348 -6.57 3.62 14.52
C MET A 348 -6.66 2.58 13.41
N ILE A 349 -5.92 1.47 13.48
CA ILE A 349 -6.04 0.39 12.50
C ILE A 349 -7.43 -0.25 12.58
N ASP A 350 -7.89 -0.62 13.77
CA ASP A 350 -9.17 -1.29 13.95
C ASP A 350 -10.35 -0.44 13.46
N THR A 351 -10.28 0.88 13.65
CA THR A 351 -11.38 1.79 13.29
C THR A 351 -11.33 2.31 11.87
N ARG A 352 -10.13 2.53 11.31
CA ARG A 352 -9.97 3.24 10.03
C ARG A 352 -9.33 2.40 8.92
N PHE A 353 -8.44 1.48 9.27
CA PHE A 353 -7.62 0.76 8.31
C PHE A 353 -7.76 -0.77 8.41
N SER A 354 -8.86 -1.27 8.99
CA SER A 354 -9.08 -2.71 9.07
C SER A 354 -9.35 -3.31 7.69
N GLN A 355 -8.83 -4.52 7.46
CA GLN A 355 -9.01 -5.23 6.20
C GLN A 355 -10.49 -5.53 5.94
N ALA A 356 -11.26 -5.88 6.96
CA ALA A 356 -12.69 -6.17 6.83
C ALA A 356 -13.48 -4.97 6.28
N LYS A 357 -13.24 -3.77 6.83
CA LYS A 357 -13.86 -2.55 6.32
C LYS A 357 -13.44 -2.25 4.88
N TRP A 358 -12.15 -2.32 4.59
CA TRP A 358 -11.60 -2.07 3.26
C TRP A 358 -12.17 -3.03 2.21
N LEU A 359 -12.30 -4.33 2.52
CA LEU A 359 -12.89 -5.33 1.64
C LEU A 359 -14.36 -5.01 1.37
N SER A 360 -15.14 -4.70 2.41
CA SER A 360 -16.54 -4.33 2.30
C SER A 360 -16.76 -3.05 1.48
N ASP A 361 -15.94 -2.02 1.70
CA ASP A 361 -16.03 -0.75 0.97
C ASP A 361 -15.72 -0.96 -0.53
N ASN A 362 -14.72 -1.79 -0.85
CA ASN A 362 -14.42 -2.17 -2.23
C ASN A 362 -15.58 -2.97 -2.86
N GLU A 363 -16.13 -3.95 -2.13
CA GLU A 363 -17.28 -4.73 -2.63
C GLU A 363 -18.46 -3.82 -2.98
N ALA A 364 -18.79 -2.85 -2.15
CA ALA A 364 -19.85 -1.89 -2.41
C ALA A 364 -19.63 -1.11 -3.72
N VAL A 365 -18.39 -0.64 -3.98
CA VAL A 365 -18.04 0.04 -5.22
C VAL A 365 -18.15 -0.88 -6.43
N TYR A 366 -17.62 -2.09 -6.34
CA TYR A 366 -17.66 -3.06 -7.46
C TYR A 366 -19.08 -3.53 -7.75
N ARG A 367 -19.93 -3.74 -6.73
CA ARG A 367 -21.37 -4.07 -6.91
C ARG A 367 -22.11 -2.95 -7.61
N ALA A 368 -21.92 -1.69 -7.17
CA ALA A 368 -22.53 -0.54 -7.82
C ALA A 368 -22.09 -0.43 -9.29
N ALA A 369 -20.80 -0.61 -9.57
CA ALA A 369 -20.28 -0.61 -10.92
C ALA A 369 -20.86 -1.77 -11.76
N GLY A 370 -20.87 -2.99 -11.22
CA GLY A 370 -21.39 -4.18 -11.90
C GLY A 370 -22.87 -4.07 -12.26
N SER A 371 -23.72 -3.58 -11.34
CA SER A 371 -25.15 -3.40 -11.57
C SER A 371 -25.47 -2.35 -12.66
N LEU A 372 -24.52 -1.49 -12.97
CA LEU A 372 -24.63 -0.44 -13.97
C LEU A 372 -23.98 -0.82 -15.31
N ALA A 373 -23.22 -1.93 -15.35
CA ALA A 373 -22.48 -2.35 -16.53
C ALA A 373 -23.37 -2.47 -17.80
N GLY A 374 -24.62 -2.90 -17.66
CA GLY A 374 -25.60 -2.95 -18.76
C GLY A 374 -26.20 -1.58 -19.18
N ARG A 375 -25.99 -0.53 -18.39
CA ARG A 375 -26.58 0.80 -18.61
C ARG A 375 -25.58 1.83 -19.20
N PHE A 376 -24.31 1.45 -19.32
CA PHE A 376 -23.28 2.34 -19.90
C PHE A 376 -23.33 2.36 -21.43
N SER A 377 -24.36 2.97 -22.01
CA SER A 377 -24.27 3.46 -23.37
C SER A 377 -23.49 4.79 -23.36
N SER A 378 -22.78 5.09 -24.42
CA SER A 378 -21.65 6.04 -24.54
C SER A 378 -21.91 7.53 -24.22
N ARG A 379 -23.05 7.93 -23.68
CA ARG A 379 -23.42 9.34 -23.50
C ARG A 379 -23.90 9.80 -22.13
N GLU A 380 -24.24 8.89 -21.19
CA GLU A 380 -24.87 9.33 -19.93
C GLU A 380 -24.18 8.72 -18.70
N ILE A 381 -23.09 9.33 -18.25
CA ILE A 381 -22.59 9.16 -16.90
C ILE A 381 -22.92 10.47 -16.15
N GLY A 382 -24.20 10.58 -15.76
CA GLY A 382 -24.68 11.68 -14.94
C GLY A 382 -24.53 11.40 -13.44
N PRO A 383 -24.84 12.37 -12.58
CA PRO A 383 -24.67 12.31 -11.12
C PRO A 383 -25.46 11.20 -10.39
N LYS A 384 -26.32 10.47 -11.05
CA LYS A 384 -27.15 9.39 -10.46
C LYS A 384 -26.40 8.16 -9.94
N LEU A 385 -25.12 7.98 -10.31
CA LEU A 385 -24.25 6.90 -9.80
C LEU A 385 -23.80 7.11 -8.35
N LEU A 386 -24.02 8.31 -7.83
CA LEU A 386 -23.40 8.80 -6.60
C LEU A 386 -24.43 9.27 -5.57
N ASP A 387 -25.69 8.85 -5.75
CA ASP A 387 -26.73 9.11 -4.75
C ASP A 387 -26.29 8.47 -3.41
N PRO A 388 -26.12 9.29 -2.35
CA PRO A 388 -25.78 8.80 -1.02
C PRO A 388 -26.75 7.75 -0.46
N ALA A 389 -27.99 7.71 -0.96
CA ALA A 389 -29.00 6.72 -0.59
C ALA A 389 -28.72 5.31 -1.13
N VAL A 390 -27.83 5.14 -2.13
CA VAL A 390 -27.46 3.86 -2.74
C VAL A 390 -26.13 3.32 -2.18
N MET A 391 -25.36 4.19 -1.54
CA MET A 391 -24.08 3.85 -0.91
C MET A 391 -24.06 4.42 0.51
N PRO A 392 -24.23 3.62 1.56
CA PRO A 392 -24.06 4.10 2.92
C PRO A 392 -22.61 4.53 3.10
N CYS A 393 -22.39 5.85 3.18
CA CYS A 393 -21.18 6.45 3.68
C CYS A 393 -21.35 6.68 5.17
N SER A 394 -20.62 5.96 5.97
CA SER A 394 -20.32 6.35 7.36
C SER A 394 -18.87 6.05 7.67
#